data_287f314bfd5e8c4e3c9723f479a9356b
#
_entry.id   287f314bfd5e8c4e3c9723f479a9356b
#
_cell.length_a   1.000
_cell.length_b   1.000
_cell.length_c   1.000
_cell.angle_alpha   90.00
_cell.angle_beta   90.00
_cell.angle_gamma   90.00
#
_symmetry.space_group_name_H-M   'P 1'
#
loop_
_entity.id
_entity.type
_entity.pdbx_description
1 polymer ?
#
loop_
_entity_poly.entity_id
_entity_poly.type
_entity_poly.pdbx_seq_one_letter_code
_entity_poly.pdbx_strand_id
1 'polypeptide(L)'
;MAHNTVADMSGFELGMPALVCRWRIYNRHLPLANRHLRALLARQVQGKPLTKELVAWAKQHIEWTLEQGAVEYPQGVLMLILDTEGRAAMTVGPFEPLEDTRLDYLIHRAEKAQVEAAQTHIAPETLWLARNDMLLWDQGDLCVPSGASSLVAQLAQTMGIRVQPYQGLLDGVATGALTYDEAFLVSDEFGIVPASDRRGSHGVRMAQGYQRLIERA
;
A
#
# COMPACT_ATOMS: atom_id res chain seq x y z
N MET A 1 -9.78 -40.69 7.22
CA MET A 1 -8.94 -40.44 6.02
C MET A 1 -9.65 -39.39 5.20
N ALA A 2 -9.28 -38.12 5.34
CA ALA A 2 -9.84 -37.03 4.56
C ALA A 2 -8.99 -36.92 3.27
N HIS A 3 -9.60 -37.21 2.13
CA HIS A 3 -9.02 -36.98 0.83
C HIS A 3 -8.88 -35.46 0.63
N ASN A 4 -7.67 -34.97 0.69
CA ASN A 4 -7.29 -33.64 0.28
C ASN A 4 -7.34 -33.60 -1.26
N THR A 5 -8.49 -33.22 -1.81
CA THR A 5 -8.62 -33.02 -3.26
C THR A 5 -7.88 -31.74 -3.59
N VAL A 6 -6.63 -31.86 -4.05
CA VAL A 6 -5.94 -30.78 -4.74
C VAL A 6 -6.80 -30.47 -5.96
N ALA A 7 -7.43 -29.31 -5.98
CA ALA A 7 -8.16 -28.85 -7.15
C ALA A 7 -7.19 -28.79 -8.32
N ASP A 8 -7.53 -29.47 -9.40
CA ASP A 8 -6.77 -29.44 -10.65
C ASP A 8 -6.78 -27.98 -11.19
N MET A 9 -5.68 -27.28 -11.02
CA MET A 9 -5.47 -25.90 -11.47
C MET A 9 -5.03 -25.80 -12.94
N SER A 10 -5.04 -26.92 -13.67
CA SER A 10 -4.51 -27.00 -15.04
C SER A 10 -5.25 -26.17 -16.10
N GLY A 11 -6.33 -25.46 -15.74
CA GLY A 11 -7.13 -24.61 -16.62
C GLY A 11 -7.31 -23.18 -16.15
N PHE A 12 -6.67 -22.74 -15.05
CA PHE A 12 -6.82 -21.36 -14.57
C PHE A 12 -5.78 -20.45 -15.23
N GLU A 13 -6.25 -19.60 -16.13
CA GLU A 13 -5.46 -18.52 -16.72
C GLU A 13 -6.03 -17.17 -16.28
N LEU A 14 -5.16 -16.33 -15.74
CA LEU A 14 -5.49 -14.94 -15.42
C LEU A 14 -5.53 -14.14 -16.73
N GLY A 15 -6.58 -13.34 -16.90
CA GLY A 15 -6.70 -12.42 -18.02
C GLY A 15 -5.86 -11.15 -17.82
N MET A 16 -6.28 -10.08 -18.51
CA MET A 16 -5.62 -8.78 -18.37
C MET A 16 -5.80 -8.23 -16.94
N PRO A 17 -4.72 -7.93 -16.21
CA PRO A 17 -4.82 -7.37 -14.87
C PRO A 17 -5.58 -6.04 -14.85
N ALA A 18 -6.56 -5.92 -13.98
CA ALA A 18 -7.33 -4.70 -13.73
C ALA A 18 -7.04 -4.08 -12.36
N LEU A 19 -6.53 -4.88 -11.41
CA LEU A 19 -6.06 -4.42 -10.11
C LEU A 19 -4.90 -5.30 -9.66
N VAL A 20 -3.84 -4.67 -9.16
CA VAL A 20 -2.69 -5.35 -8.53
C VAL A 20 -2.44 -4.72 -7.17
N CYS A 21 -2.69 -5.46 -6.10
CA CYS A 21 -2.29 -5.06 -4.75
C CYS A 21 -0.96 -5.70 -4.41
N ARG A 22 -0.04 -4.93 -3.85
CA ARG A 22 1.29 -5.37 -3.43
C ARG A 22 1.49 -5.02 -1.97
N TRP A 23 1.69 -6.04 -1.13
CA TRP A 23 1.76 -5.90 0.32
C TRP A 23 3.05 -6.51 0.86
N ARG A 24 3.77 -5.75 1.66
CA ARG A 24 5.03 -6.19 2.26
C ARG A 24 4.82 -7.35 3.21
N ILE A 25 5.59 -8.44 3.04
CA ILE A 25 5.70 -9.55 3.98
C ILE A 25 6.89 -9.26 4.92
N TYR A 26 6.71 -9.56 6.20
CA TYR A 26 7.75 -9.48 7.20
C TYR A 26 7.77 -10.75 8.06
N ASN A 27 8.93 -11.42 8.14
CA ASN A 27 9.09 -12.69 8.86
C ASN A 27 7.99 -13.72 8.55
N ARG A 28 7.64 -13.88 7.26
CA ARG A 28 6.62 -14.80 6.78
C ARG A 28 5.17 -14.44 7.18
N HIS A 29 4.94 -13.26 7.74
CA HIS A 29 3.62 -12.75 8.07
C HIS A 29 3.27 -11.57 7.17
N LEU A 30 1.98 -11.30 7.02
CA LEU A 30 1.47 -10.09 6.39
C LEU A 30 1.13 -9.07 7.47
N PRO A 31 2.03 -8.11 7.79
CA PRO A 31 1.67 -7.02 8.68
C PRO A 31 0.52 -6.23 8.08
N LEU A 32 -0.30 -5.61 8.93
CA LEU A 32 -1.43 -4.78 8.51
C LEU A 32 -2.52 -5.53 7.72
N ALA A 33 -2.57 -6.87 7.72
CA ALA A 33 -3.54 -7.66 6.95
C ALA A 33 -4.98 -7.11 7.05
N ASN A 34 -5.44 -6.79 8.26
CA ASN A 34 -6.78 -6.22 8.48
C ASN A 34 -6.97 -4.83 7.87
N ARG A 35 -5.91 -4.02 7.72
CA ARG A 35 -5.96 -2.71 7.06
C ARG A 35 -5.97 -2.88 5.55
N HIS A 36 -5.14 -3.76 5.03
CA HIS A 36 -5.11 -4.11 3.61
C HIS A 36 -6.46 -4.67 3.14
N LEU A 37 -7.07 -5.58 3.90
CA LEU A 37 -8.40 -6.14 3.58
C LEU A 37 -9.52 -5.09 3.65
N ARG A 38 -9.47 -4.14 4.60
CA ARG A 38 -10.41 -3.02 4.63
C ARG A 38 -10.24 -2.09 3.43
N ALA A 39 -9.00 -1.78 3.08
CA ALA A 39 -8.70 -1.02 1.88
C ALA A 39 -9.15 -1.79 0.62
N LEU A 40 -8.91 -3.10 0.53
CA LEU A 40 -9.35 -3.92 -0.58
C LEU A 40 -10.88 -3.84 -0.77
N LEU A 41 -11.66 -3.92 0.32
CA LEU A 41 -13.13 -3.82 0.25
C LEU A 41 -13.61 -2.46 -0.31
N ALA A 42 -12.83 -1.40 -0.13
CA ALA A 42 -13.15 -0.07 -0.63
C ALA A 42 -12.70 0.18 -2.08
N ARG A 43 -11.98 -0.79 -2.68
CA ARG A 43 -11.56 -0.69 -4.08
C ARG A 43 -12.68 -1.02 -5.05
N GLN A 44 -12.49 -0.58 -6.29
CA GLN A 44 -13.33 -0.95 -7.42
C GLN A 44 -12.47 -1.46 -8.58
N VAL A 45 -13.09 -2.24 -9.45
CA VAL A 45 -12.53 -2.67 -10.75
C VAL A 45 -13.56 -2.37 -11.83
N GLN A 46 -13.18 -1.63 -12.87
CA GLN A 46 -14.07 -1.20 -13.94
C GLN A 46 -15.36 -0.49 -13.43
N GLY A 47 -15.21 0.37 -12.42
CA GLY A 47 -16.33 1.09 -11.81
C GLY A 47 -17.25 0.23 -10.93
N LYS A 48 -16.94 -1.04 -10.70
CA LYS A 48 -17.72 -1.94 -9.82
C LYS A 48 -17.00 -2.14 -8.49
N PRO A 49 -17.64 -1.87 -7.34
CA PRO A 49 -17.06 -2.17 -6.02
C PRO A 49 -16.71 -3.66 -5.89
N LEU A 50 -15.61 -3.94 -5.18
CA LEU A 50 -15.27 -5.31 -4.85
C LEU A 50 -16.24 -5.89 -3.82
N THR A 51 -16.51 -7.19 -3.93
CA THR A 51 -17.52 -7.86 -3.10
C THR A 51 -16.94 -8.36 -1.78
N LYS A 52 -17.81 -8.54 -0.79
CA LYS A 52 -17.41 -9.14 0.51
C LYS A 52 -16.93 -10.58 0.36
N GLU A 53 -17.47 -11.30 -0.60
CA GLU A 53 -17.10 -12.68 -0.93
C GLU A 53 -15.66 -12.74 -1.44
N LEU A 54 -15.27 -11.79 -2.31
CA LEU A 54 -13.89 -11.67 -2.78
C LEU A 54 -12.93 -11.36 -1.63
N VAL A 55 -13.30 -10.45 -0.72
CA VAL A 55 -12.46 -10.12 0.44
C VAL A 55 -12.37 -11.29 1.41
N ALA A 56 -13.44 -12.06 1.60
CA ALA A 56 -13.42 -13.30 2.40
C ALA A 56 -12.51 -14.36 1.76
N TRP A 57 -12.61 -14.53 0.45
CA TRP A 57 -11.70 -15.37 -0.33
C TRP A 57 -10.24 -14.91 -0.16
N ALA A 58 -9.96 -13.62 -0.33
CA ALA A 58 -8.63 -13.07 -0.18
C ALA A 58 -8.06 -13.33 1.23
N LYS A 59 -8.87 -13.13 2.28
CA LYS A 59 -8.45 -13.42 3.66
C LYS A 59 -8.02 -14.87 3.85
N GLN A 60 -8.78 -15.82 3.35
CA GLN A 60 -8.47 -17.25 3.45
C GLN A 60 -7.23 -17.61 2.62
N HIS A 61 -7.11 -17.05 1.40
CA HIS A 61 -5.99 -17.35 0.50
C HIS A 61 -4.68 -16.70 0.95
N ILE A 62 -4.71 -15.58 1.68
CA ILE A 62 -3.50 -15.00 2.28
C ILE A 62 -2.79 -16.04 3.16
N GLU A 63 -3.51 -16.71 4.06
CA GLU A 63 -2.91 -17.70 4.98
C GLU A 63 -2.25 -18.84 4.20
N TRP A 64 -2.94 -19.42 3.22
CA TRP A 64 -2.39 -20.49 2.40
C TRP A 64 -1.21 -20.07 1.54
N THR A 65 -1.31 -18.90 0.92
CA THR A 65 -0.26 -18.36 0.06
C THR A 65 1.01 -18.05 0.87
N LEU A 66 0.86 -17.54 2.10
CA LEU A 66 1.98 -17.29 2.99
C LEU A 66 2.61 -18.59 3.51
N GLU A 67 1.81 -19.61 3.82
CA GLU A 67 2.31 -20.90 4.27
C GLU A 67 3.25 -21.53 3.24
N GLN A 68 2.94 -21.42 1.96
CA GLN A 68 3.74 -21.98 0.87
C GLN A 68 4.81 -21.02 0.35
N GLY A 69 4.42 -19.81 -0.06
CA GLY A 69 5.29 -18.87 -0.77
C GLY A 69 6.24 -18.08 0.14
N ALA A 70 5.85 -17.80 1.38
CA ALA A 70 6.72 -17.06 2.30
C ALA A 70 7.89 -17.91 2.86
N VAL A 71 7.95 -19.21 2.58
CA VAL A 71 9.13 -20.03 2.89
C VAL A 71 10.32 -19.57 2.06
N GLU A 72 10.09 -19.33 0.77
CA GLU A 72 11.13 -18.87 -0.17
C GLU A 72 11.43 -17.39 0.01
N TYR A 73 10.40 -16.57 0.25
CA TYR A 73 10.53 -15.11 0.38
C TYR A 73 10.00 -14.61 1.74
N PRO A 74 10.69 -14.87 2.87
CA PRO A 74 10.20 -14.51 4.20
C PRO A 74 10.10 -12.98 4.44
N GLN A 75 10.79 -12.20 3.61
CA GLN A 75 10.77 -10.74 3.57
C GLN A 75 10.26 -10.25 2.20
N GLY A 76 9.37 -11.00 1.56
CA GLY A 76 8.91 -10.78 0.20
C GLY A 76 7.75 -9.79 0.09
N VAL A 77 7.02 -9.94 -1.00
CA VAL A 77 5.80 -9.17 -1.33
C VAL A 77 4.69 -10.15 -1.68
N LEU A 78 3.57 -10.04 -1.00
CA LEU A 78 2.34 -10.71 -1.39
C LEU A 78 1.66 -9.87 -2.48
N MET A 79 1.35 -10.49 -3.60
CA MET A 79 0.63 -9.87 -4.72
C MET A 79 -0.74 -10.51 -4.84
N LEU A 80 -1.78 -9.68 -4.79
CA LEU A 80 -3.14 -10.02 -5.16
C LEU A 80 -3.45 -9.37 -6.50
N ILE A 81 -3.82 -10.18 -7.49
CA ILE A 81 -4.11 -9.73 -8.85
C ILE A 81 -5.57 -10.07 -9.15
N LEU A 82 -6.33 -9.08 -9.62
CA LEU A 82 -7.65 -9.27 -10.20
C LEU A 82 -7.60 -8.89 -11.67
N ASP A 83 -8.22 -9.72 -12.51
CA ASP A 83 -8.37 -9.41 -13.93
C ASP A 83 -9.68 -8.67 -14.24
N THR A 84 -9.85 -8.28 -15.50
CA THR A 84 -11.03 -7.59 -15.98
C THR A 84 -12.32 -8.44 -15.93
N GLU A 85 -12.20 -9.75 -15.78
CA GLU A 85 -13.34 -10.68 -15.65
C GLU A 85 -13.70 -10.98 -14.20
N GLY A 86 -12.94 -10.43 -13.24
CA GLY A 86 -13.13 -10.63 -11.80
C GLY A 86 -12.50 -11.92 -11.27
N ARG A 87 -11.64 -12.60 -12.06
CA ARG A 87 -10.85 -13.73 -11.56
C ARG A 87 -9.70 -13.18 -10.72
N ALA A 88 -9.36 -13.88 -9.66
CA ALA A 88 -8.34 -13.45 -8.71
C ALA A 88 -7.24 -14.51 -8.56
N ALA A 89 -6.01 -14.06 -8.47
CA ALA A 89 -4.85 -14.88 -8.15
C ALA A 89 -4.02 -14.22 -7.05
N MET A 90 -3.28 -15.02 -6.29
CA MET A 90 -2.41 -14.54 -5.24
C MET A 90 -1.07 -15.27 -5.32
N THR A 91 0.03 -14.55 -5.14
CA THR A 91 1.38 -15.10 -5.19
C THR A 91 2.31 -14.33 -4.26
N VAL A 92 3.45 -14.93 -3.94
CA VAL A 92 4.55 -14.30 -3.20
C VAL A 92 5.77 -14.21 -4.11
N GLY A 93 6.43 -13.08 -4.08
CA GLY A 93 7.67 -12.85 -4.80
C GLY A 93 8.71 -12.11 -3.95
N PRO A 94 9.92 -11.89 -4.50
CA PRO A 94 10.96 -11.14 -3.81
C PRO A 94 10.55 -9.70 -3.57
N PHE A 95 11.08 -9.12 -2.51
CA PHE A 95 11.03 -7.66 -2.30
C PHE A 95 12.29 -7.03 -2.90
N GLU A 96 12.08 -6.02 -3.71
CA GLU A 96 13.15 -5.20 -4.28
C GLU A 96 13.02 -3.78 -3.73
N PRO A 97 14.05 -3.25 -3.04
CA PRO A 97 14.03 -1.86 -2.56
C PRO A 97 13.88 -0.88 -3.72
N LEU A 98 13.42 0.35 -3.43
CA LEU A 98 13.41 1.41 -4.42
C LEU A 98 14.83 1.72 -4.88
N GLU A 99 15.02 1.89 -6.18
CA GLU A 99 16.31 2.26 -6.79
C GLU A 99 16.73 3.69 -6.41
N ASP A 100 15.76 4.59 -6.22
CA ASP A 100 15.97 5.97 -5.86
C ASP A 100 14.94 6.40 -4.80
N THR A 101 15.37 7.29 -3.90
CA THR A 101 14.52 7.87 -2.85
C THR A 101 14.54 9.40 -2.87
N ARG A 102 15.04 10.04 -3.92
CA ARG A 102 14.95 11.48 -4.07
C ARG A 102 13.50 11.90 -4.27
N LEU A 103 13.22 13.12 -3.89
CA LEU A 103 11.86 13.64 -3.91
C LEU A 103 11.21 13.58 -5.30
N ASP A 104 11.92 13.92 -6.36
CA ASP A 104 11.43 13.87 -7.73
C ASP A 104 10.95 12.47 -8.12
N TYR A 105 11.69 11.43 -7.75
CA TYR A 105 11.32 10.04 -7.97
C TYR A 105 10.10 9.65 -7.14
N LEU A 106 10.02 10.06 -5.87
CA LEU A 106 8.88 9.76 -5.00
C LEU A 106 7.61 10.48 -5.46
N ILE A 107 7.71 11.71 -5.98
CA ILE A 107 6.60 12.44 -6.62
C ILE A 107 6.06 11.63 -7.80
N HIS A 108 6.94 11.22 -8.72
CA HIS A 108 6.51 10.44 -9.89
C HIS A 108 5.80 9.13 -9.53
N ARG A 109 6.21 8.48 -8.46
CA ARG A 109 5.51 7.30 -7.94
C ARG A 109 4.12 7.64 -7.41
N ALA A 110 4.00 8.71 -6.63
CA ALA A 110 2.72 9.19 -6.09
C ALA A 110 1.76 9.62 -7.22
N GLU A 111 2.26 10.26 -8.28
CA GLU A 111 1.47 10.61 -9.47
C GLU A 111 0.90 9.36 -10.15
N LYS A 112 1.72 8.33 -10.37
CA LYS A 112 1.25 7.04 -10.91
C LYS A 112 0.19 6.40 -10.03
N ALA A 113 0.39 6.44 -8.71
CA ALA A 113 -0.57 5.91 -7.75
C ALA A 113 -1.89 6.70 -7.75
N GLN A 114 -1.88 8.01 -8.01
CA GLN A 114 -3.10 8.81 -8.18
C GLN A 114 -3.86 8.42 -9.46
N VAL A 115 -3.15 8.14 -10.56
CA VAL A 115 -3.79 7.62 -11.79
C VAL A 115 -4.46 6.26 -11.52
N GLU A 116 -3.83 5.38 -10.76
CA GLU A 116 -4.44 4.12 -10.32
C GLU A 116 -5.66 4.38 -9.43
N ALA A 117 -5.56 5.33 -8.49
CA ALA A 117 -6.64 5.67 -7.57
C ALA A 117 -7.89 6.20 -8.28
N ALA A 118 -7.74 6.93 -9.37
CA ALA A 118 -8.86 7.39 -10.18
C ALA A 118 -9.69 6.22 -10.76
N GLN A 119 -9.07 5.06 -10.94
CA GLN A 119 -9.72 3.85 -11.45
C GLN A 119 -10.17 2.89 -10.32
N THR A 120 -9.40 2.84 -9.23
CA THR A 120 -9.55 1.81 -8.19
C THR A 120 -9.98 2.37 -6.83
N HIS A 121 -10.15 3.69 -6.67
CA HIS A 121 -10.46 4.43 -5.44
C HIS A 121 -9.39 4.43 -4.35
N ILE A 122 -8.24 3.80 -4.55
CA ILE A 122 -7.16 3.77 -3.56
C ILE A 122 -5.81 3.97 -4.23
N ALA A 123 -5.07 4.97 -3.79
CA ALA A 123 -3.67 5.11 -4.12
C ALA A 123 -2.84 4.14 -3.27
N PRO A 124 -2.13 3.16 -3.86
CA PRO A 124 -1.25 2.26 -3.12
C PRO A 124 -0.06 3.00 -2.50
N GLU A 125 0.27 4.15 -3.03
CA GLU A 125 1.34 5.03 -2.58
C GLU A 125 0.86 6.48 -2.51
N THR A 126 1.26 7.20 -1.46
CA THR A 126 0.91 8.61 -1.26
C THR A 126 2.12 9.40 -0.80
N LEU A 127 2.28 10.63 -1.34
CA LEU A 127 3.29 11.56 -0.85
C LEU A 127 2.75 12.29 0.38
N TRP A 128 3.58 12.36 1.42
CA TRP A 128 3.33 13.08 2.65
C TRP A 128 4.39 14.15 2.83
N LEU A 129 3.97 15.32 3.26
CA LEU A 129 4.85 16.44 3.56
C LEU A 129 4.72 16.81 5.02
N ALA A 130 5.83 17.16 5.67
CA ALA A 130 5.78 17.81 6.97
C ALA A 130 6.07 19.31 6.81
N ARG A 131 5.25 20.12 7.48
CA ARG A 131 5.41 21.56 7.60
C ARG A 131 5.15 21.97 9.03
N ASN A 132 6.18 22.46 9.71
CA ASN A 132 6.15 22.65 11.16
C ASN A 132 5.75 21.33 11.87
N ASP A 133 4.80 21.37 12.80
CA ASP A 133 4.29 20.19 13.54
C ASP A 133 3.03 19.58 12.90
N MET A 134 2.95 19.59 11.59
CA MET A 134 1.78 19.11 10.84
C MET A 134 2.21 18.28 9.63
N LEU A 135 1.47 17.20 9.37
CA LEU A 135 1.59 16.41 8.16
C LEU A 135 0.48 16.79 7.17
N LEU A 136 0.88 17.03 5.95
CA LEU A 136 0.01 17.25 4.80
C LEU A 136 0.03 16.02 3.92
N TRP A 137 -1.13 15.61 3.41
CA TRP A 137 -1.23 14.54 2.44
C TRP A 137 -2.45 14.71 1.52
N ASP A 138 -2.38 14.15 0.33
CA ASP A 138 -3.47 14.17 -0.64
C ASP A 138 -4.08 12.79 -0.76
N GLN A 139 -5.37 12.67 -0.41
CA GLN A 139 -6.14 11.45 -0.64
C GLN A 139 -6.88 11.47 -1.97
N GLY A 140 -6.97 12.65 -2.63
CA GLY A 140 -7.99 12.90 -3.64
C GLY A 140 -9.41 12.94 -3.06
N ASP A 141 -10.35 13.48 -3.80
CA ASP A 141 -11.72 13.73 -3.30
C ASP A 141 -12.53 12.47 -2.97
N LEU A 142 -12.20 11.33 -3.55
CA LEU A 142 -12.95 10.09 -3.44
C LEU A 142 -12.12 8.92 -2.90
N CYS A 143 -10.87 9.15 -2.50
CA CYS A 143 -9.98 8.06 -2.13
C CYS A 143 -10.08 7.69 -0.66
N VAL A 144 -10.13 6.40 -0.41
CA VAL A 144 -9.95 5.81 0.91
C VAL A 144 -8.43 5.59 1.13
N PRO A 145 -7.91 5.79 2.34
CA PRO A 145 -6.49 5.54 2.59
C PRO A 145 -6.13 4.06 2.37
N SER A 146 -4.95 3.81 1.83
CA SER A 146 -4.35 2.48 1.76
C SER A 146 -4.09 1.92 3.17
N GLY A 147 -3.71 0.66 3.28
CA GLY A 147 -3.37 0.04 4.56
C GLY A 147 -2.28 0.79 5.29
N ALA A 148 -1.19 1.11 4.60
CA ALA A 148 -0.05 1.86 5.15
C ALA A 148 -0.43 3.31 5.48
N SER A 149 -1.12 4.02 4.59
CA SER A 149 -1.54 5.42 4.82
C SER A 149 -2.48 5.54 6.01
N SER A 150 -3.41 4.58 6.19
CA SER A 150 -4.29 4.54 7.36
C SER A 150 -3.53 4.32 8.68
N LEU A 151 -2.43 3.57 8.66
CA LEU A 151 -1.56 3.41 9.82
C LEU A 151 -0.79 4.68 10.12
N VAL A 152 -0.21 5.35 9.11
CA VAL A 152 0.54 6.60 9.29
C VAL A 152 -0.35 7.68 9.89
N ALA A 153 -1.59 7.82 9.41
CA ALA A 153 -2.55 8.76 10.00
C ALA A 153 -2.81 8.46 11.49
N GLN A 154 -2.97 7.18 11.86
CA GLN A 154 -3.15 6.78 13.26
C GLN A 154 -1.88 7.01 14.10
N LEU A 155 -0.71 6.69 13.57
CA LEU A 155 0.58 6.94 14.25
C LEU A 155 0.76 8.44 14.53
N ALA A 156 0.52 9.30 13.54
CA ALA A 156 0.58 10.75 13.69
C ALA A 156 -0.34 11.22 14.83
N GLN A 157 -1.59 10.76 14.83
CA GLN A 157 -2.55 11.08 15.90
C GLN A 157 -2.04 10.63 17.27
N THR A 158 -1.51 9.42 17.40
CA THR A 158 -0.95 8.89 18.65
C THR A 158 0.25 9.71 19.14
N MET A 159 1.02 10.27 18.21
CA MET A 159 2.18 11.12 18.49
C MET A 159 1.81 12.60 18.72
N GLY A 160 0.54 12.96 18.66
CA GLY A 160 0.07 14.35 18.79
C GLY A 160 0.37 15.22 17.58
N ILE A 161 0.73 14.62 16.42
CA ILE A 161 1.01 15.33 15.18
C ILE A 161 -0.31 15.51 14.42
N ARG A 162 -0.62 16.74 14.04
CA ARG A 162 -1.83 17.03 13.24
C ARG A 162 -1.65 16.50 11.82
N VAL A 163 -2.70 15.89 11.27
CA VAL A 163 -2.76 15.46 9.87
C VAL A 163 -3.84 16.28 9.18
N GLN A 164 -3.49 16.91 8.07
CA GLN A 164 -4.40 17.74 7.29
C GLN A 164 -4.42 17.28 5.84
N PRO A 165 -5.60 16.94 5.28
CA PRO A 165 -5.75 16.78 3.85
C PRO A 165 -5.37 18.08 3.11
N TYR A 166 -4.66 17.92 2.00
CA TYR A 166 -4.27 19.02 1.12
C TYR A 166 -4.48 18.63 -0.34
N GLN A 167 -5.59 19.04 -0.90
CA GLN A 167 -5.92 18.77 -2.30
C GLN A 167 -4.93 19.44 -3.25
N GLY A 168 -4.46 18.70 -4.26
CA GLY A 168 -3.48 19.19 -5.22
C GLY A 168 -2.06 19.31 -4.63
N LEU A 169 -1.73 18.48 -3.64
CA LEU A 169 -0.42 18.50 -2.98
C LEU A 169 0.72 18.31 -3.98
N LEU A 170 0.60 17.39 -4.94
CA LEU A 170 1.63 17.14 -5.95
C LEU A 170 1.83 18.35 -6.85
N ASP A 171 0.76 18.99 -7.31
CA ASP A 171 0.83 20.22 -8.11
C ASP A 171 1.47 21.38 -7.32
N GLY A 172 1.10 21.50 -6.03
CA GLY A 172 1.69 22.50 -5.15
C GLY A 172 3.20 22.34 -4.95
N VAL A 173 3.67 21.10 -4.88
CA VAL A 173 5.11 20.78 -4.81
C VAL A 173 5.78 21.04 -6.15
N ALA A 174 5.22 20.56 -7.26
CA ALA A 174 5.80 20.68 -8.59
C ALA A 174 5.95 22.16 -9.04
N THR A 175 4.98 23.00 -8.68
CA THR A 175 5.01 24.44 -9.00
C THR A 175 5.79 25.28 -7.99
N GLY A 176 6.23 24.70 -6.86
CA GLY A 176 6.85 25.45 -5.76
C GLY A 176 5.89 26.36 -4.98
N ALA A 177 4.58 26.23 -5.20
CA ALA A 177 3.57 27.00 -4.49
C ALA A 177 3.36 26.55 -3.03
N LEU A 178 3.74 25.28 -2.73
CA LEU A 178 3.64 24.69 -1.40
C LEU A 178 5.01 24.65 -0.73
N THR A 179 5.14 25.30 0.43
CA THR A 179 6.32 25.20 1.28
C THR A 179 6.21 24.06 2.27
N TYR A 180 7.29 23.32 2.48
CA TYR A 180 7.37 22.18 3.42
C TYR A 180 8.83 21.97 3.85
N ASP A 181 9.02 21.30 4.98
CA ASP A 181 10.32 21.06 5.59
C ASP A 181 10.90 19.71 5.17
N GLU A 182 10.06 18.69 5.09
CA GLU A 182 10.44 17.32 4.77
C GLU A 182 9.35 16.62 3.95
N ALA A 183 9.76 15.58 3.22
CA ALA A 183 8.85 14.74 2.42
C ALA A 183 9.14 13.25 2.62
N PHE A 184 8.13 12.42 2.52
CA PHE A 184 8.25 10.96 2.52
C PHE A 184 7.10 10.31 1.75
N LEU A 185 7.38 9.19 1.13
CA LEU A 185 6.37 8.34 0.50
C LEU A 185 5.83 7.34 1.53
N VAL A 186 4.54 7.09 1.50
CA VAL A 186 3.88 6.00 2.24
C VAL A 186 3.35 5.01 1.23
N SER A 187 3.76 3.75 1.34
CA SER A 187 3.48 2.69 0.38
C SER A 187 3.07 1.40 1.09
N ASP A 188 2.10 0.69 0.54
CA ASP A 188 1.71 -0.64 1.04
C ASP A 188 2.81 -1.69 0.83
N GLU A 189 3.71 -1.48 -0.14
CA GLU A 189 4.85 -2.34 -0.43
C GLU A 189 6.13 -1.88 0.25
N PHE A 190 6.48 -0.59 0.15
CA PHE A 190 7.75 -0.06 0.63
C PHE A 190 7.70 0.49 2.06
N GLY A 191 6.50 0.56 2.64
CA GLY A 191 6.30 1.17 3.96
C GLY A 191 6.47 2.69 3.89
N ILE A 192 7.26 3.26 4.80
CA ILE A 192 7.53 4.70 4.85
C ILE A 192 8.94 4.97 4.35
N VAL A 193 9.05 5.73 3.27
CA VAL A 193 10.31 6.04 2.58
C VAL A 193 10.58 7.54 2.66
N PRO A 194 11.43 8.02 3.58
CA PRO A 194 11.84 9.43 3.63
C PRO A 194 12.59 9.82 2.35
N ALA A 195 12.28 11.00 1.79
CA ALA A 195 13.02 11.53 0.66
C ALA A 195 14.46 11.82 1.08
N SER A 196 15.45 11.32 0.31
CA SER A 196 16.86 11.41 0.67
C SER A 196 17.39 12.85 0.64
N ASP A 197 16.84 13.69 -0.22
CA ASP A 197 17.17 15.11 -0.41
C ASP A 197 16.21 16.08 0.31
N ARG A 198 15.18 15.59 0.98
CA ARG A 198 14.20 16.33 1.79
C ARG A 198 13.89 15.60 3.09
N ARG A 199 14.94 15.11 3.74
CA ARG A 199 14.83 14.29 4.95
C ARG A 199 14.70 15.15 6.19
N GLY A 200 13.79 14.71 7.10
CA GLY A 200 13.62 15.36 8.40
C GLY A 200 13.20 14.39 9.49
N SER A 201 12.91 14.95 10.66
CA SER A 201 12.67 14.16 11.87
C SER A 201 11.31 13.44 11.88
N HIS A 202 10.28 14.00 11.25
CA HIS A 202 8.95 13.39 11.19
C HIS A 202 8.97 12.14 10.33
N GLY A 203 9.47 12.21 9.10
CA GLY A 203 9.60 11.05 8.21
C GLY A 203 10.42 9.92 8.81
N VAL A 204 11.55 10.26 9.46
CA VAL A 204 12.39 9.26 10.15
C VAL A 204 11.65 8.61 11.33
N ARG A 205 10.99 9.40 12.18
CA ARG A 205 10.22 8.87 13.33
C ARG A 205 9.04 8.01 12.88
N MET A 206 8.34 8.43 11.83
CA MET A 206 7.25 7.63 11.23
C MET A 206 7.77 6.31 10.68
N ALA A 207 8.88 6.33 9.93
CA ALA A 207 9.50 5.10 9.40
C ALA A 207 9.92 4.15 10.52
N GLN A 208 10.55 4.65 11.59
CA GLN A 208 10.93 3.86 12.75
C GLN A 208 9.71 3.31 13.52
N GLY A 209 8.65 4.12 13.67
CA GLY A 209 7.40 3.70 14.28
C GLY A 209 6.71 2.58 13.50
N TYR A 210 6.63 2.77 12.19
CA TYR A 210 6.11 1.77 11.25
C TYR A 210 6.89 0.46 11.34
N GLN A 211 8.23 0.53 11.22
CA GLN A 211 9.10 -0.65 11.27
C GLN A 211 8.91 -1.45 12.56
N ARG A 212 8.88 -0.78 13.72
CA ARG A 212 8.63 -1.45 15.02
C ARG A 212 7.28 -2.14 15.10
N LEU A 213 6.25 -1.64 14.41
CA LEU A 213 4.93 -2.26 14.39
C LEU A 213 4.90 -3.49 13.50
N ILE A 214 5.51 -3.44 12.33
CA ILE A 214 5.54 -4.59 11.41
C ILE A 214 6.44 -5.72 11.92
N GLU A 215 7.47 -5.40 12.73
CA GLU A 215 8.35 -6.39 13.35
C GLU A 215 7.68 -7.17 14.49
N ARG A 216 6.61 -6.62 15.08
CA ARG A 216 5.88 -7.22 16.21
C ARG A 216 4.59 -7.92 15.80
N ALA A 217 4.18 -7.76 14.54
CA ALA A 217 2.97 -8.35 14.00
C ALA A 217 3.19 -9.82 13.62
#